data_eea6216ba91216554c35c5aaa5df3275
#
_entry.id   eea6216ba91216554c35c5aaa5df3275
#
_cell.length_a   1.000
_cell.length_b   1.000
_cell.length_c   1.000
_cell.angle_alpha   90.00
_cell.angle_beta   90.00
_cell.angle_gamma   90.00
#
_symmetry.space_group_name_H-M   'P 1'
#
loop_
_entity.id
_entity.type
_entity.pdbx_description
1 polymer ?
#
loop_
_entity_poly.entity_id
_entity_poly.type
_entity_poly.pdbx_seq_one_letter_code
_entity_poly.pdbx_strand_id
1 'polypeptide(L)'
;MIYTRPSMQVDCNSNGMHDFMCTYSTQVFLNPINEFGYDLDYTVFMRSNDAVYGFCNDIIWAKYVRDKLVADLNKCGLTVFPGKIIWNACSLHVYERHFKYLE
;
A
#
# COMPACT_ATOMS: atom_id res chain seq x y z
N MET A 1 -5.22 -4.41 7.13
CA MET A 1 -4.51 -3.52 8.06
C MET A 1 -5.00 -2.10 7.85
N ILE A 2 -5.43 -1.44 8.90
CA ILE A 2 -5.98 -0.08 8.83
C ILE A 2 -5.03 0.86 9.54
N TYR A 3 -4.67 1.96 8.88
CA TYR A 3 -3.68 2.92 9.38
C TYR A 3 -4.37 4.17 9.93
N THR A 4 -4.73 4.13 11.18
CA THR A 4 -5.20 5.30 11.93
C THR A 4 -4.66 5.24 13.35
N ARG A 5 -4.59 6.39 13.99
CA ARG A 5 -4.21 6.46 15.40
C ARG A 5 -4.98 7.61 16.06
N PRO A 6 -5.34 7.47 17.34
CA PRO A 6 -6.14 8.49 18.05
C PRO A 6 -5.51 9.87 18.05
N SER A 7 -4.17 9.95 18.22
CA SER A 7 -3.47 11.24 18.22
C SER A 7 -3.66 12.02 16.92
N MET A 8 -3.64 11.30 15.79
CA MET A 8 -3.85 11.91 14.48
C MET A 8 -5.25 12.50 14.36
N GLN A 9 -6.27 11.80 14.84
CA GLN A 9 -7.65 12.28 14.83
C GLN A 9 -7.83 13.51 15.71
N VAL A 10 -7.21 13.51 16.88
CA VAL A 10 -7.24 14.66 17.79
C VAL A 10 -6.57 15.87 17.16
N ASP A 11 -5.39 15.69 16.59
CA ASP A 11 -4.65 16.79 15.95
C ASP A 11 -5.44 17.40 14.79
N CYS A 12 -6.02 16.58 13.93
CA CYS A 12 -6.82 17.05 12.81
C CYS A 12 -8.05 17.84 13.28
N ASN A 13 -8.69 17.41 14.34
CA ASN A 13 -9.90 18.05 14.85
C ASN A 13 -9.60 19.31 15.67
N SER A 14 -8.51 19.29 16.46
CA SER A 14 -8.21 20.37 17.41
C SER A 14 -7.48 21.54 16.77
N ASN A 15 -6.63 21.29 15.79
CA ASN A 15 -5.74 22.30 15.19
C ASN A 15 -6.17 22.73 13.78
N GLY A 16 -7.34 22.29 13.32
CA GLY A 16 -7.78 22.59 11.97
C GLY A 16 -6.97 21.91 10.88
N MET A 17 -6.17 20.91 11.22
CA MET A 17 -5.46 20.10 10.25
C MET A 17 -6.46 19.22 9.50
N HIS A 18 -6.28 19.13 8.17
CA HIS A 18 -7.21 18.40 7.31
C HIS A 18 -6.54 17.20 6.61
N ASP A 19 -5.25 16.96 6.88
CA ASP A 19 -4.51 15.89 6.24
C ASP A 19 -4.48 14.63 7.12
N PHE A 20 -4.95 13.53 6.54
CA PHE A 20 -4.81 12.20 7.09
C PHE A 20 -3.75 11.44 6.31
N MET A 21 -3.36 10.27 6.82
CA MET A 21 -2.47 9.39 6.09
C MET A 21 -3.04 9.05 4.72
N CYS A 22 -2.19 9.07 3.69
CA CYS A 22 -2.62 8.76 2.33
C CYS A 22 -3.00 7.29 2.20
N THR A 23 -2.19 6.39 2.74
CA THR A 23 -2.53 4.97 2.84
C THR A 23 -3.40 4.74 4.07
N TYR A 24 -4.64 4.32 3.90
CA TYR A 24 -5.53 4.09 5.02
C TYR A 24 -5.72 2.62 5.36
N SER A 25 -5.49 1.72 4.42
CA SER A 25 -5.55 0.28 4.70
C SER A 25 -4.79 -0.54 3.69
N THR A 26 -4.45 -1.76 4.09
CA THR A 26 -3.89 -2.77 3.20
C THR A 26 -4.57 -4.10 3.46
N GLN A 27 -4.62 -4.95 2.45
CA GLN A 27 -5.21 -6.27 2.53
C GLN A 27 -4.28 -7.30 1.90
N VAL A 28 -4.15 -8.42 2.57
CA VAL A 28 -3.36 -9.54 2.08
C VAL A 28 -4.31 -10.69 1.74
N PHE A 29 -4.10 -11.30 0.59
CA PHE A 29 -4.86 -12.46 0.16
C PHE A 29 -3.92 -13.54 -0.34
N LEU A 30 -4.09 -14.76 0.18
CA LEU A 30 -3.34 -15.92 -0.28
C LEU A 30 -4.16 -16.64 -1.34
N ASN A 31 -3.71 -16.53 -2.57
CA ASN A 31 -4.40 -17.09 -3.72
C ASN A 31 -3.78 -18.45 -4.08
N PRO A 32 -4.54 -19.55 -3.95
CA PRO A 32 -3.99 -20.88 -4.24
C PRO A 32 -3.55 -20.99 -5.71
N ILE A 33 -2.30 -21.45 -5.91
CA ILE A 33 -1.78 -21.73 -7.25
C ILE A 33 -2.02 -23.20 -7.60
N ASN A 34 -1.72 -24.08 -6.64
CA ASN A 34 -1.88 -25.53 -6.76
C ASN A 34 -2.05 -26.11 -5.36
N GLU A 35 -1.94 -27.45 -5.23
CA GLU A 35 -2.09 -28.13 -3.94
C GLU A 35 -1.04 -27.75 -2.90
N PHE A 36 0.09 -27.17 -3.32
CA PHE A 36 1.24 -26.97 -2.46
C PHE A 36 1.65 -25.53 -2.27
N GLY A 37 1.07 -24.58 -3.02
CA GLY A 37 1.55 -23.22 -2.99
C GLY A 37 0.49 -22.14 -3.14
N TYR A 38 0.86 -20.94 -2.72
CA TYR A 38 0.01 -19.74 -2.77
C TYR A 38 0.79 -18.57 -3.34
N ASP A 39 0.10 -17.70 -4.09
CA ASP A 39 0.57 -16.35 -4.36
C ASP A 39 0.02 -15.41 -3.28
N LEU A 40 0.88 -14.57 -2.74
CA LEU A 40 0.45 -13.52 -1.81
C LEU A 40 0.16 -12.25 -2.59
N ASP A 41 -1.11 -11.92 -2.71
CA ASP A 41 -1.56 -10.68 -3.34
C ASP A 41 -1.72 -9.60 -2.27
N TYR A 42 -1.13 -8.43 -2.52
CA TYR A 42 -1.08 -7.35 -1.57
C TYR A 42 -1.81 -6.14 -2.16
N THR A 43 -2.90 -5.76 -1.52
CA THR A 43 -3.74 -4.65 -1.97
C THR A 43 -3.54 -3.44 -1.08
N VAL A 44 -3.28 -2.30 -1.69
CA VAL A 44 -3.11 -1.03 -1.01
C VAL A 44 -4.30 -0.13 -1.32
N PHE A 45 -4.87 0.48 -0.30
CA PHE A 45 -5.96 1.44 -0.42
C PHE A 45 -5.48 2.80 0.03
N MET A 46 -5.52 3.77 -0.88
CA MET A 46 -5.07 5.13 -0.62
C MET A 46 -6.19 6.13 -0.82
N ARG A 47 -6.25 7.10 0.06
CA ARG A 47 -7.14 8.25 -0.08
C ARG A 47 -6.71 9.11 -1.25
N SER A 48 -5.41 9.33 -1.37
CA SER A 48 -4.82 10.25 -2.34
C SER A 48 -3.41 9.76 -2.66
N ASN A 49 -3.02 9.85 -3.92
CA ASN A 49 -1.70 9.41 -4.35
C ASN A 49 -1.15 10.30 -5.46
N ASP A 50 0.06 10.84 -5.23
CA ASP A 50 0.82 11.55 -6.25
C ASP A 50 1.44 10.53 -7.20
N ALA A 51 1.08 10.59 -8.48
CA ALA A 51 1.48 9.60 -9.49
C ALA A 51 2.96 9.68 -9.85
N VAL A 52 3.64 10.79 -9.57
CA VAL A 52 5.05 10.98 -9.96
C VAL A 52 5.99 10.56 -8.84
N TYR A 53 5.99 11.27 -7.71
CA TYR A 53 6.91 10.96 -6.61
C TYR A 53 6.30 10.05 -5.55
N GLY A 54 5.06 10.32 -5.16
CA GLY A 54 4.40 9.55 -4.12
C GLY A 54 4.29 8.09 -4.49
N PHE A 55 3.77 7.80 -5.68
CA PHE A 55 3.61 6.42 -6.15
C PHE A 55 4.95 5.70 -6.25
N CYS A 56 5.98 6.36 -6.78
CA CYS A 56 7.30 5.74 -6.95
C CYS A 56 7.91 5.30 -5.60
N ASN A 57 7.73 6.09 -4.56
CA ASN A 57 8.20 5.74 -3.22
C ASN A 57 7.30 4.69 -2.56
N ASP A 58 6.00 4.85 -2.69
CA ASP A 58 5.02 3.98 -2.02
C ASP A 58 5.03 2.57 -2.59
N ILE A 59 5.24 2.41 -3.90
CA ILE A 59 5.30 1.09 -4.52
C ILE A 59 6.53 0.30 -4.05
N ILE A 60 7.66 0.97 -3.81
CA ILE A 60 8.85 0.32 -3.25
C ILE A 60 8.56 -0.20 -1.86
N TRP A 61 7.89 0.59 -1.03
CA TRP A 61 7.48 0.19 0.31
C TRP A 61 6.51 -0.98 0.28
N ALA A 62 5.51 -0.94 -0.61
CA ALA A 62 4.54 -2.01 -0.75
C ALA A 62 5.21 -3.33 -1.15
N LYS A 63 6.15 -3.28 -2.08
CA LYS A 63 6.93 -4.46 -2.48
C LYS A 63 7.73 -5.01 -1.32
N TYR A 64 8.35 -4.15 -0.54
CA TYR A 64 9.11 -4.56 0.64
C TYR A 64 8.22 -5.28 1.65
N VAL A 65 7.05 -4.72 1.97
CA VAL A 65 6.12 -5.34 2.92
C VAL A 65 5.62 -6.68 2.41
N ARG A 66 5.24 -6.75 1.12
CA ARG A 66 4.82 -8.02 0.51
C ARG A 66 5.90 -9.09 0.63
N ASP A 67 7.13 -8.74 0.27
CA ASP A 67 8.24 -9.71 0.26
C ASP A 67 8.60 -10.13 1.69
N LYS A 68 8.50 -9.24 2.66
CA LYS A 68 8.68 -9.55 4.07
C LYS A 68 7.64 -10.55 4.57
N LEU A 69 6.38 -10.35 4.20
CA LEU A 69 5.28 -11.25 4.56
C LEU A 69 5.48 -12.63 3.92
N VAL A 70 5.89 -12.66 2.65
CA VAL A 70 6.19 -13.91 1.95
C VAL A 70 7.28 -14.69 2.70
N ALA A 71 8.36 -14.01 3.07
CA ALA A 71 9.46 -14.64 3.80
C ALA A 71 9.00 -15.18 5.16
N ASP A 72 8.22 -14.42 5.90
CA ASP A 72 7.74 -14.80 7.22
C ASP A 72 6.78 -16.00 7.14
N LEU A 73 5.90 -16.04 6.16
CA LEU A 73 4.97 -17.16 5.97
C LEU A 73 5.69 -18.44 5.54
N ASN A 74 6.72 -18.32 4.72
CA ASN A 74 7.54 -19.49 4.35
C ASN A 74 8.27 -20.06 5.57
N LYS A 75 8.70 -19.23 6.50
CA LYS A 75 9.30 -19.67 7.76
C LYS A 75 8.29 -20.40 8.65
N CYS A 76 7.00 -20.11 8.51
CA CYS A 76 5.94 -20.78 9.25
C CYS A 76 5.52 -22.12 8.65
N GLY A 77 6.15 -22.54 7.55
CA GLY A 77 5.88 -23.84 6.91
C GLY A 77 4.96 -23.79 5.71
N LEU A 78 4.48 -22.60 5.33
CA LEU A 78 3.71 -22.44 4.10
C LEU A 78 4.64 -22.27 2.91
N THR A 79 4.18 -22.62 1.72
CA THR A 79 4.87 -22.32 0.46
C THR A 79 4.18 -21.14 -0.19
N VAL A 80 4.81 -19.96 -0.13
CA VAL A 80 4.22 -18.70 -0.59
C VAL A 80 5.18 -17.99 -1.53
N PHE A 81 4.64 -17.49 -2.62
CA PHE A 81 5.38 -16.71 -3.62
C PHE A 81 4.84 -15.27 -3.64
N PRO A 82 5.68 -14.29 -4.01
CA PRO A 82 5.19 -12.93 -4.17
C PRO A 82 4.20 -12.85 -5.34
N GLY A 83 2.99 -12.41 -5.04
CA GLY A 83 1.94 -12.23 -6.00
C GLY A 83 1.81 -10.79 -6.49
N LYS A 84 0.60 -10.42 -6.86
CA LYS A 84 0.31 -9.09 -7.40
C LYS A 84 0.29 -8.03 -6.30
N ILE A 85 0.68 -6.82 -6.68
CA ILE A 85 0.38 -5.62 -5.89
C ILE A 85 -0.77 -4.91 -6.57
N ILE A 86 -1.89 -4.78 -5.87
CA ILE A 86 -3.09 -4.13 -6.37
C ILE A 86 -3.18 -2.75 -5.71
N TRP A 87 -3.26 -1.71 -6.54
CA TRP A 87 -3.21 -0.34 -6.08
C TRP A 87 -4.53 0.36 -6.31
N ASN A 88 -5.18 0.79 -5.23
CA ASN A 88 -6.44 1.52 -5.28
C ASN A 88 -6.24 2.90 -4.69
N ALA A 89 -6.35 3.92 -5.52
CA ALA A 89 -6.27 5.31 -5.08
C ALA A 89 -7.61 6.00 -5.38
N CYS A 90 -8.23 6.56 -4.36
CA CYS A 90 -9.45 7.34 -4.55
C CYS A 90 -9.19 8.58 -5.39
N SER A 91 -8.00 9.17 -5.25
CA SER A 91 -7.52 10.27 -6.07
C SER A 91 -6.10 9.99 -6.50
N LEU A 92 -5.89 9.73 -7.77
CA LEU A 92 -4.57 9.64 -8.39
C LEU A 92 -4.34 10.93 -9.17
N HIS A 93 -3.29 11.67 -8.82
CA HIS A 93 -3.09 13.01 -9.36
C HIS A 93 -1.62 13.26 -9.70
N VAL A 94 -1.40 14.31 -10.49
CA VAL A 94 -0.07 14.80 -10.84
C VAL A 94 -0.06 16.30 -10.60
N TYR A 95 0.96 16.79 -9.90
CA TYR A 95 1.14 18.21 -9.70
C TYR A 95 1.65 18.86 -10.99
N GLU A 96 1.23 20.10 -11.26
CA GLU A 96 1.60 20.83 -12.48
C GLU A 96 3.13 20.91 -12.65
N ARG A 97 3.87 21.08 -11.56
CA ARG A 97 5.34 21.13 -11.58
C ARG A 97 5.99 19.86 -12.14
N HIS A 98 5.23 18.76 -12.25
CA HIS A 98 5.72 17.47 -12.73
C HIS A 98 5.22 17.12 -14.13
N PHE A 99 4.44 17.97 -14.78
CA PHE A 99 3.88 17.68 -16.10
C PHE A 99 4.97 17.38 -17.14
N LYS A 100 6.16 17.98 -16.97
CA LYS A 100 7.31 17.73 -17.86
C LYS A 100 7.74 16.26 -17.92
N TYR A 101 7.43 15.48 -16.90
CA TYR A 101 7.79 14.06 -16.84
C TYR A 101 6.79 13.16 -17.57
N LEU A 102 5.69 13.71 -18.05
CA LEU A 102 4.65 12.97 -18.77
C LEU A 102 4.82 13.05 -20.29
N GLU A 103 5.76 13.84 -20.76
CA GLU A 103 6.01 14.06 -22.20
C GLU A 103 6.98 13.02 -22.78
#